data_ce2584dd1165281b5f68e8a966d1220a
#
_entry.id   ce2584dd1165281b5f68e8a966d1220a
#
_cell.length_a   1.000
_cell.length_b   1.000
_cell.length_c   1.000
_cell.angle_alpha   90.00
_cell.angle_beta   90.00
_cell.angle_gamma   90.00
#
_symmetry.space_group_name_H-M   'P 1'
#
loop_
_entity.id
_entity.type
_entity.pdbx_description
1 polymer ?
#
loop_
_entity_poly.entity_id
_entity_poly.type
_entity_poly.pdbx_seq_one_letter_code
_entity_poly.pdbx_strand_id
1 'polypeptide(L)'
;TTDVENYPGFPDGIMGPEMMDLFRKQAQRFDAKTHFLTVDEVDFSERPFKVIVGEDTYLTESVIISTGASAQLLGLESEKKLMGYGVSACATCDGFFFKEKKVLIVGGGDSAMEEATFLTKFASSVSIVHRRDEFRASKIMQERALNNPKIDVIWNSSIEEMLGDPGDKGLTGVILKNTVSGKTSEMACDGVFIAIGHTPNSQLFKGKLDLDDKGYILTGAKNTKTSVPGVFAS
;
A
#
# COMPACT_ATOMS: atom_id res chain seq x y z
N THR A 1 -9.09 5.56 4.39
CA THR A 1 -10.14 4.62 3.97
C THR A 1 -11.48 5.20 4.35
N THR A 2 -12.37 5.32 3.40
CA THR A 2 -13.74 5.78 3.58
C THR A 2 -14.61 4.64 4.11
N ASP A 3 -15.52 4.11 3.35
CA ASP A 3 -16.35 2.99 3.77
C ASP A 3 -15.61 1.65 3.76
N VAL A 4 -15.79 0.86 4.82
CA VAL A 4 -15.34 -0.52 4.96
C VAL A 4 -16.58 -1.41 4.90
N GLU A 5 -16.77 -2.10 3.77
CA GLU A 5 -17.94 -2.94 3.50
C GLU A 5 -17.66 -4.43 3.67
N ASN A 6 -16.38 -4.82 3.72
CA ASN A 6 -15.93 -6.21 3.72
C ASN A 6 -15.44 -6.72 5.09
N TYR A 7 -15.73 -5.99 6.18
CA TYR A 7 -15.45 -6.45 7.54
C TYR A 7 -16.73 -6.98 8.19
N PRO A 8 -16.79 -8.24 8.62
CA PRO A 8 -17.98 -8.82 9.23
C PRO A 8 -18.42 -8.10 10.51
N GLY A 9 -19.72 -7.90 10.68
CA GLY A 9 -20.32 -7.22 11.83
C GLY A 9 -20.87 -5.83 11.54
N PHE A 10 -20.64 -5.30 10.33
CA PHE A 10 -21.15 -4.01 9.88
C PHE A 10 -21.93 -4.17 8.58
N PRO A 11 -23.22 -4.58 8.64
CA PRO A 11 -24.02 -4.96 7.48
C PRO A 11 -24.24 -3.79 6.49
N ASP A 12 -24.22 -2.55 6.98
CA ASP A 12 -24.40 -1.34 6.16
C ASP A 12 -23.05 -0.65 5.85
N GLY A 13 -21.91 -1.33 6.11
CA GLY A 13 -20.59 -0.70 6.07
C GLY A 13 -20.31 0.17 7.31
N ILE A 14 -19.09 0.66 7.40
CA ILE A 14 -18.65 1.57 8.47
C ILE A 14 -17.45 2.39 7.98
N MET A 15 -17.39 3.65 8.40
CA MET A 15 -16.21 4.48 8.15
C MET A 15 -14.96 3.89 8.83
N GLY A 16 -13.84 3.78 8.11
CA GLY A 16 -12.60 3.20 8.64
C GLY A 16 -12.16 3.79 9.99
N PRO A 17 -12.11 5.12 10.18
CA PRO A 17 -11.78 5.73 11.46
C PRO A 17 -12.73 5.35 12.59
N GLU A 18 -14.03 5.29 12.33
CA GLU A 18 -15.05 4.87 13.30
C GLU A 18 -14.87 3.41 13.71
N MET A 19 -14.65 2.52 12.74
CA MET A 19 -14.37 1.10 13.01
C MET A 19 -13.16 0.94 13.94
N MET A 20 -12.06 1.67 13.65
CA MET A 20 -10.86 1.62 14.48
C MET A 20 -11.09 2.17 15.89
N ASP A 21 -11.96 3.16 16.04
CA ASP A 21 -12.34 3.67 17.37
C ASP A 21 -13.15 2.63 18.17
N LEU A 22 -14.06 1.92 17.51
CA LEU A 22 -14.81 0.81 18.13
C LEU A 22 -13.88 -0.32 18.56
N PHE A 23 -12.91 -0.71 17.73
CA PHE A 23 -11.92 -1.73 18.09
C PHE A 23 -11.08 -1.32 19.30
N ARG A 24 -10.67 -0.07 19.35
CA ARG A 24 -9.93 0.49 20.48
C ARG A 24 -10.78 0.45 21.76
N LYS A 25 -12.02 0.92 21.72
CA LYS A 25 -12.95 0.88 22.86
C LYS A 25 -13.17 -0.55 23.34
N GLN A 26 -13.28 -1.52 22.43
CA GLN A 26 -13.40 -2.91 22.78
C GLN A 26 -12.15 -3.43 23.51
N ALA A 27 -10.95 -3.14 23.02
CA ALA A 27 -9.71 -3.52 23.68
C ALA A 27 -9.58 -2.88 25.08
N GLN A 28 -9.90 -1.59 25.18
CA GLN A 28 -9.87 -0.85 26.46
C GLN A 28 -10.84 -1.41 27.50
N ARG A 29 -11.97 -1.98 27.07
CA ARG A 29 -12.92 -2.67 27.97
C ARG A 29 -12.29 -3.86 28.68
N PHE A 30 -11.19 -4.41 28.13
CA PHE A 30 -10.40 -5.49 28.72
C PHE A 30 -9.05 -4.97 29.27
N ASP A 31 -9.04 -3.73 29.74
CA ASP A 31 -7.90 -3.06 30.39
C ASP A 31 -6.67 -2.86 29.49
N ALA A 32 -6.79 -3.02 28.14
CA ALA A 32 -5.71 -2.71 27.23
C ALA A 32 -5.46 -1.19 27.23
N LYS A 33 -4.24 -0.79 27.52
CA LYS A 33 -3.80 0.61 27.38
C LYS A 33 -3.45 0.90 25.94
N THR A 34 -3.96 2.00 25.40
CA THR A 34 -3.69 2.42 24.02
C THR A 34 -3.00 3.77 24.02
N HIS A 35 -1.92 3.87 23.26
CA HIS A 35 -1.13 5.09 23.13
C HIS A 35 -1.03 5.50 21.65
N PHE A 36 -1.18 6.79 21.36
CA PHE A 36 -0.96 7.36 20.02
C PHE A 36 0.46 7.91 19.93
N LEU A 37 1.41 6.98 19.99
CA LEU A 37 2.83 7.28 20.03
C LEU A 37 3.57 6.48 18.95
N THR A 38 4.69 7.01 18.51
CA THR A 38 5.61 6.30 17.62
C THR A 38 6.73 5.71 18.45
N VAL A 39 7.03 4.44 18.25
CA VAL A 39 8.17 3.78 18.88
C VAL A 39 9.44 4.20 18.14
N ASP A 40 10.42 4.72 18.87
CA ASP A 40 11.69 5.19 18.32
C ASP A 40 12.76 4.10 18.32
N GLU A 41 12.74 3.24 19.36
CA GLU A 41 13.72 2.17 19.50
C GLU A 41 13.14 0.97 20.27
N VAL A 42 13.71 -0.21 20.04
CA VAL A 42 13.46 -1.43 20.83
C VAL A 42 14.78 -2.07 21.23
N ASP A 43 14.83 -2.70 22.40
CA ASP A 43 15.96 -3.52 22.84
C ASP A 43 15.42 -4.88 23.28
N PHE A 44 15.82 -5.92 22.54
CA PHE A 44 15.45 -7.32 22.76
C PHE A 44 16.61 -8.17 23.30
N SER A 45 17.71 -7.54 23.72
CA SER A 45 18.93 -8.24 24.16
C SER A 45 18.76 -9.00 25.48
N GLU A 46 17.94 -8.47 26.38
CA GLU A 46 17.63 -9.06 27.69
C GLU A 46 16.18 -8.79 28.12
N ARG A 47 15.70 -9.51 29.11
CA ARG A 47 14.36 -9.31 29.67
C ARG A 47 14.41 -8.57 31.01
N PRO A 48 13.41 -7.73 31.29
CA PRO A 48 12.31 -7.35 30.41
C PRO A 48 12.77 -6.57 29.19
N PHE A 49 12.16 -6.81 28.02
CA PHE A 49 12.42 -6.06 26.79
C PHE A 49 12.09 -4.58 26.96
N LYS A 50 12.79 -3.72 26.24
CA LYS A 50 12.57 -2.27 26.27
C LYS A 50 11.93 -1.80 24.98
N VAL A 51 10.89 -0.99 25.10
CA VAL A 51 10.25 -0.25 24.01
C VAL A 51 10.37 1.22 24.35
N ILE A 52 11.09 1.99 23.52
CA ILE A 52 11.49 3.37 23.80
C ILE A 52 10.68 4.31 22.93
N VAL A 53 10.10 5.34 23.55
CA VAL A 53 9.25 6.36 22.93
C VAL A 53 9.65 7.72 23.49
N GLY A 54 10.41 8.52 22.73
CA GLY A 54 11.00 9.76 23.23
C GLY A 54 11.89 9.51 24.45
N GLU A 55 11.54 10.08 25.58
CA GLU A 55 12.25 9.91 26.85
C GLU A 55 11.70 8.73 27.71
N ASP A 56 10.56 8.16 27.32
CA ASP A 56 9.90 7.09 28.05
C ASP A 56 10.40 5.73 27.62
N THR A 57 10.59 4.83 28.61
CA THR A 57 10.93 3.42 28.39
C THR A 57 9.86 2.51 28.97
N TYR A 58 9.23 1.71 28.11
CA TYR A 58 8.27 0.68 28.51
C TYR A 58 8.98 -0.66 28.63
N LEU A 59 8.83 -1.32 29.78
CA LEU A 59 9.37 -2.65 30.03
C LEU A 59 8.29 -3.71 29.80
N THR A 60 8.64 -4.80 29.11
CA THR A 60 7.70 -5.87 28.79
C THR A 60 8.36 -7.23 28.68
N GLU A 61 7.63 -8.28 29.04
CA GLU A 61 8.07 -9.68 28.91
C GLU A 61 7.89 -10.23 27.50
N SER A 62 6.99 -9.64 26.69
CA SER A 62 6.75 -10.05 25.31
C SER A 62 6.30 -8.91 24.44
N VAL A 63 6.58 -9.00 23.13
CA VAL A 63 6.21 -8.00 22.13
C VAL A 63 5.52 -8.68 20.95
N ILE A 64 4.43 -8.09 20.48
CA ILE A 64 3.78 -8.44 19.21
C ILE A 64 3.96 -7.28 18.25
N ILE A 65 4.59 -7.54 17.10
CA ILE A 65 4.86 -6.56 16.06
C ILE A 65 3.77 -6.69 14.99
N SER A 66 3.00 -5.64 14.79
CA SER A 66 1.93 -5.54 13.79
C SER A 66 2.00 -4.18 13.07
N THR A 67 3.21 -3.84 12.58
CA THR A 67 3.51 -2.53 12.01
C THR A 67 3.09 -2.40 10.53
N GLY A 68 2.68 -3.50 9.91
CA GLY A 68 2.22 -3.53 8.52
C GLY A 68 3.29 -3.16 7.50
N ALA A 69 2.84 -2.69 6.34
CA ALA A 69 3.69 -2.25 5.24
C ALA A 69 3.13 -0.99 4.59
N SER A 70 4.01 -0.15 4.09
CA SER A 70 3.66 1.07 3.36
C SER A 70 3.77 0.83 1.86
N ALA A 71 2.82 1.34 1.08
CA ALA A 71 2.90 1.30 -0.36
C ALA A 71 4.13 2.07 -0.85
N GLN A 72 4.83 1.47 -1.80
CA GLN A 72 5.91 2.17 -2.50
C GLN A 72 5.30 3.21 -3.44
N LEU A 73 5.88 4.40 -3.43
CA LEU A 73 5.49 5.52 -4.27
C LEU A 73 6.56 5.80 -5.34
N LEU A 74 6.21 6.55 -6.37
CA LEU A 74 7.16 6.95 -7.41
C LEU A 74 8.16 8.01 -6.91
N GLY A 75 7.80 8.72 -5.85
CA GLY A 75 8.63 9.76 -5.23
C GLY A 75 8.53 11.12 -5.92
N LEU A 76 7.50 11.33 -6.73
CA LEU A 76 7.26 12.60 -7.43
C LEU A 76 6.58 13.61 -6.49
N GLU A 77 6.97 14.88 -6.56
CA GLU A 77 6.28 15.94 -5.79
C GLU A 77 4.82 16.10 -6.23
N SER A 78 4.53 15.95 -7.54
CA SER A 78 3.16 15.97 -8.07
C SER A 78 2.33 14.79 -7.56
N GLU A 79 2.93 13.61 -7.37
CA GLU A 79 2.28 12.45 -6.75
C GLU A 79 1.83 12.75 -5.32
N LYS A 80 2.73 13.32 -4.50
CA LYS A 80 2.41 13.70 -3.11
C LYS A 80 1.28 14.74 -3.06
N LYS A 81 1.34 15.75 -3.93
CA LYS A 81 0.34 16.81 -4.01
C LYS A 81 -1.06 16.27 -4.35
N LEU A 82 -1.14 15.27 -5.24
CA LEU A 82 -2.39 14.75 -5.78
C LEU A 82 -2.84 13.43 -5.10
N MET A 83 -2.12 12.95 -4.08
CA MET A 83 -2.52 11.79 -3.29
C MET A 83 -3.88 12.01 -2.62
N GLY A 84 -4.86 11.13 -2.90
CA GLY A 84 -6.26 11.31 -2.48
C GLY A 84 -7.09 12.24 -3.37
N TYR A 85 -6.47 12.91 -4.34
CA TYR A 85 -7.12 13.79 -5.32
C TYR A 85 -7.00 13.26 -6.75
N GLY A 86 -7.19 11.96 -6.91
CA GLY A 86 -7.06 11.24 -8.17
C GLY A 86 -5.84 10.31 -8.22
N VAL A 87 -4.92 10.40 -7.26
CA VAL A 87 -3.80 9.47 -7.09
C VAL A 87 -4.07 8.60 -5.87
N SER A 88 -3.89 7.28 -6.02
CA SER A 88 -4.08 6.29 -4.95
C SER A 88 -3.02 5.19 -5.02
N ALA A 89 -2.81 4.50 -3.91
CA ALA A 89 -1.99 3.28 -3.82
C ALA A 89 -2.83 2.07 -3.36
N CYS A 90 -4.16 2.15 -3.47
CA CYS A 90 -5.07 1.08 -3.06
C CYS A 90 -6.29 1.02 -4.00
N ALA A 91 -6.26 0.13 -4.99
CA ALA A 91 -7.37 -0.01 -5.93
C ALA A 91 -8.64 -0.52 -5.26
N THR A 92 -8.54 -1.41 -4.28
CA THR A 92 -9.69 -1.94 -3.54
C THR A 92 -10.34 -0.92 -2.61
N CYS A 93 -9.56 0.08 -2.14
CA CYS A 93 -10.09 1.15 -1.30
C CYS A 93 -10.82 2.21 -2.12
N ASP A 94 -10.23 2.62 -3.24
CA ASP A 94 -10.62 3.85 -3.95
C ASP A 94 -11.23 3.60 -5.33
N GLY A 95 -11.18 2.37 -5.85
CA GLY A 95 -11.61 2.04 -7.22
C GLY A 95 -13.05 2.43 -7.53
N PHE A 96 -13.94 2.36 -6.55
CA PHE A 96 -15.36 2.75 -6.71
C PHE A 96 -15.53 4.23 -7.12
N PHE A 97 -14.68 5.13 -6.66
CA PHE A 97 -14.75 6.57 -7.00
C PHE A 97 -14.38 6.88 -8.45
N PHE A 98 -13.86 5.87 -9.17
CA PHE A 98 -13.46 5.98 -10.58
C PHE A 98 -14.44 5.29 -11.54
N LYS A 99 -15.71 5.19 -11.14
CA LYS A 99 -16.77 4.64 -11.99
C LYS A 99 -16.89 5.45 -13.29
N GLU A 100 -16.89 4.72 -14.44
CA GLU A 100 -16.94 5.28 -15.81
C GLU A 100 -15.78 6.23 -16.16
N LYS A 101 -14.68 6.22 -15.38
CA LYS A 101 -13.49 7.05 -15.59
C LYS A 101 -12.36 6.27 -16.26
N LYS A 102 -11.40 6.99 -16.82
CA LYS A 102 -10.16 6.45 -17.37
C LYS A 102 -9.08 6.44 -16.30
N VAL A 103 -8.54 5.29 -15.98
CA VAL A 103 -7.53 5.17 -14.93
C VAL A 103 -6.24 4.54 -15.46
N LEU A 104 -5.14 4.98 -14.87
CA LEU A 104 -3.82 4.37 -15.08
C LEU A 104 -3.46 3.55 -13.85
N ILE A 105 -2.76 2.44 -14.04
CA ILE A 105 -2.11 1.71 -12.98
C ILE A 105 -0.62 1.58 -13.28
N VAL A 106 0.22 1.93 -12.33
CA VAL A 106 1.67 1.88 -12.49
C VAL A 106 2.19 0.63 -11.82
N GLY A 107 2.79 -0.25 -12.62
CA GLY A 107 3.36 -1.48 -12.07
C GLY A 107 3.60 -2.55 -13.13
N GLY A 108 3.93 -3.76 -12.71
CA GLY A 108 4.18 -4.89 -13.62
C GLY A 108 4.42 -6.21 -12.89
N GLY A 109 4.06 -6.27 -11.61
CA GLY A 109 3.99 -7.48 -10.79
C GLY A 109 2.56 -8.00 -10.66
N ASP A 110 2.36 -9.11 -9.94
CA ASP A 110 1.05 -9.71 -9.72
C ASP A 110 0.04 -8.72 -9.13
N SER A 111 0.44 -7.91 -8.16
CA SER A 111 -0.43 -6.87 -7.56
C SER A 111 -0.95 -5.89 -8.61
N ALA A 112 -0.11 -5.44 -9.54
CA ALA A 112 -0.55 -4.51 -10.59
C ALA A 112 -1.57 -5.17 -11.53
N MET A 113 -1.39 -6.45 -11.87
CA MET A 113 -2.34 -7.21 -12.70
C MET A 113 -3.68 -7.42 -11.98
N GLU A 114 -3.62 -7.77 -10.69
CA GLU A 114 -4.80 -7.97 -9.85
C GLU A 114 -5.58 -6.67 -9.70
N GLU A 115 -4.91 -5.59 -9.33
CA GLU A 115 -5.53 -4.27 -9.16
C GLU A 115 -6.07 -3.73 -10.49
N ALA A 116 -5.36 -3.89 -11.62
CA ALA A 116 -5.85 -3.51 -12.93
C ALA A 116 -7.15 -4.25 -13.27
N THR A 117 -7.16 -5.57 -13.05
CA THR A 117 -8.36 -6.40 -13.28
C THR A 117 -9.51 -5.98 -12.35
N PHE A 118 -9.23 -5.66 -11.09
CA PHE A 118 -10.23 -5.18 -10.15
C PHE A 118 -10.86 -3.85 -10.60
N LEU A 119 -10.03 -2.89 -11.01
CA LEU A 119 -10.48 -1.57 -11.47
C LEU A 119 -11.40 -1.63 -12.68
N THR A 120 -11.32 -2.66 -13.54
CA THR A 120 -12.24 -2.82 -14.69
C THR A 120 -13.70 -3.02 -14.28
N LYS A 121 -13.99 -3.34 -13.01
CA LYS A 121 -15.36 -3.43 -12.49
C LYS A 121 -16.02 -2.05 -12.44
N PHE A 122 -15.27 -1.00 -12.33
CA PHE A 122 -15.74 0.37 -12.16
C PHE A 122 -15.35 1.26 -13.34
N ALA A 123 -14.07 1.28 -13.70
CA ALA A 123 -13.52 2.17 -14.71
C ALA A 123 -14.04 1.84 -16.12
N SER A 124 -14.12 2.86 -16.96
CA SER A 124 -14.41 2.69 -18.41
C SER A 124 -13.23 2.06 -19.15
N SER A 125 -12.00 2.42 -18.75
CA SER A 125 -10.75 1.82 -19.25
C SER A 125 -9.65 1.89 -18.20
N VAL A 126 -8.75 0.90 -18.25
CA VAL A 126 -7.56 0.82 -17.38
C VAL A 126 -6.33 0.68 -18.27
N SER A 127 -5.33 1.55 -18.13
CA SER A 127 -4.07 1.42 -18.84
C SER A 127 -2.94 1.12 -17.87
N ILE A 128 -2.24 -0.01 -18.06
CA ILE A 128 -1.09 -0.38 -17.25
C ILE A 128 0.16 0.32 -17.77
N VAL A 129 0.74 1.22 -17.01
CA VAL A 129 2.00 1.88 -17.33
C VAL A 129 3.15 1.04 -16.78
N HIS A 130 3.95 0.48 -17.67
CA HIS A 130 5.09 -0.36 -17.29
C HIS A 130 6.39 0.12 -17.91
N ARG A 131 7.45 0.22 -17.07
CA ARG A 131 8.75 0.76 -17.46
C ARG A 131 9.61 -0.13 -18.36
N ARG A 132 9.20 -1.39 -18.60
CA ARG A 132 9.87 -2.39 -19.42
C ARG A 132 8.94 -2.87 -20.53
N ASP A 133 9.42 -3.75 -21.38
CA ASP A 133 8.68 -4.40 -22.46
C ASP A 133 8.07 -5.76 -22.06
N GLU A 134 8.32 -6.21 -20.82
CA GLU A 134 7.75 -7.44 -20.27
C GLU A 134 7.37 -7.27 -18.79
N PHE A 135 6.32 -7.97 -18.36
CA PHE A 135 5.87 -8.00 -16.98
C PHE A 135 6.69 -9.00 -16.15
N ARG A 136 6.78 -8.73 -14.83
CA ARG A 136 7.32 -9.67 -13.84
C ARG A 136 6.23 -10.53 -13.18
N ALA A 137 4.97 -10.25 -13.44
CA ALA A 137 3.83 -10.99 -12.93
C ALA A 137 3.87 -12.46 -13.39
N SER A 138 3.20 -13.34 -12.66
CA SER A 138 2.98 -14.72 -13.07
C SER A 138 2.21 -14.78 -14.39
N LYS A 139 2.47 -15.80 -15.21
CA LYS A 139 1.83 -15.94 -16.53
C LYS A 139 0.31 -15.91 -16.45
N ILE A 140 -0.27 -16.57 -15.46
CA ILE A 140 -1.72 -16.60 -15.26
C ILE A 140 -2.30 -15.22 -14.98
N MET A 141 -1.59 -14.37 -14.23
CA MET A 141 -2.03 -13.01 -13.95
C MET A 141 -1.88 -12.10 -15.16
N GLN A 142 -0.78 -12.27 -15.92
CA GLN A 142 -0.61 -11.59 -17.20
C GLN A 142 -1.74 -11.93 -18.19
N GLU A 143 -2.04 -13.20 -18.40
CA GLU A 143 -3.11 -13.66 -19.29
C GLU A 143 -4.47 -13.08 -18.89
N ARG A 144 -4.77 -13.07 -17.59
CA ARG A 144 -6.01 -12.50 -17.06
C ARG A 144 -6.14 -11.00 -17.35
N ALA A 145 -5.07 -10.24 -17.17
CA ALA A 145 -5.06 -8.82 -17.45
C ALA A 145 -5.10 -8.53 -18.97
N LEU A 146 -4.25 -9.18 -19.76
CA LEU A 146 -4.13 -8.94 -21.20
C LEU A 146 -5.36 -9.38 -22.02
N ASN A 147 -6.10 -10.37 -21.53
CA ASN A 147 -7.36 -10.81 -22.17
C ASN A 147 -8.57 -9.96 -21.78
N ASN A 148 -8.41 -8.99 -20.89
CA ASN A 148 -9.51 -8.12 -20.49
C ASN A 148 -9.67 -6.96 -21.49
N PRO A 149 -10.85 -6.82 -22.15
CA PRO A 149 -11.05 -5.81 -23.20
C PRO A 149 -11.00 -4.36 -22.70
N LYS A 150 -11.02 -4.14 -21.40
CA LYS A 150 -10.90 -2.81 -20.78
C LYS A 150 -9.45 -2.46 -20.39
N ILE A 151 -8.50 -3.39 -20.56
CA ILE A 151 -7.10 -3.19 -20.14
C ILE A 151 -6.21 -3.02 -21.37
N ASP A 152 -5.49 -1.90 -21.41
CA ASP A 152 -4.41 -1.63 -22.34
C ASP A 152 -3.07 -1.56 -21.62
N VAL A 153 -1.96 -1.74 -22.34
CA VAL A 153 -0.61 -1.65 -21.76
C VAL A 153 0.22 -0.60 -22.47
N ILE A 154 0.80 0.28 -21.68
CA ILE A 154 1.76 1.31 -22.13
C ILE A 154 3.15 0.85 -21.71
N TRP A 155 3.81 0.15 -22.63
CA TRP A 155 5.14 -0.42 -22.43
C TRP A 155 6.24 0.64 -22.45
N ASN A 156 7.38 0.31 -21.87
CA ASN A 156 8.58 1.14 -21.85
C ASN A 156 8.28 2.58 -21.43
N SER A 157 7.41 2.74 -20.43
CA SER A 157 6.94 4.06 -20.01
C SER A 157 6.92 4.20 -18.51
N SER A 158 7.26 5.39 -18.04
CA SER A 158 7.15 5.81 -16.64
C SER A 158 6.39 7.13 -16.56
N ILE A 159 5.75 7.40 -15.43
CA ILE A 159 5.19 8.72 -15.14
C ILE A 159 6.34 9.62 -14.69
N GLU A 160 6.48 10.79 -15.30
CA GLU A 160 7.46 11.83 -14.94
C GLU A 160 6.79 12.95 -14.13
N GLU A 161 5.52 13.23 -14.40
CA GLU A 161 4.73 14.23 -13.69
C GLU A 161 3.24 13.85 -13.70
N MET A 162 2.52 14.22 -12.66
CA MET A 162 1.07 14.14 -12.56
C MET A 162 0.49 15.54 -12.64
N LEU A 163 -0.50 15.74 -13.52
CA LEU A 163 -1.09 17.03 -13.84
C LEU A 163 -2.40 17.21 -13.10
N GLY A 164 -2.63 18.39 -12.55
CA GLY A 164 -3.89 18.73 -11.86
C GLY A 164 -3.68 19.60 -10.63
N ASP A 165 -4.79 19.92 -9.98
CA ASP A 165 -4.80 20.71 -8.75
C ASP A 165 -5.82 20.19 -7.75
N PRO A 166 -5.44 19.89 -6.48
CA PRO A 166 -6.35 19.45 -5.42
C PRO A 166 -7.49 20.42 -5.13
N GLY A 167 -7.27 21.71 -5.37
CA GLY A 167 -8.27 22.79 -5.13
C GLY A 167 -9.31 22.93 -6.25
N ASP A 168 -9.18 22.20 -7.35
CA ASP A 168 -10.12 22.20 -8.49
C ASP A 168 -10.65 20.78 -8.76
N LYS A 169 -10.20 20.16 -9.81
CA LYS A 169 -10.68 18.84 -10.28
C LYS A 169 -9.83 17.66 -9.79
N GLY A 170 -8.76 17.92 -9.06
CA GLY A 170 -7.75 16.92 -8.73
C GLY A 170 -6.90 16.57 -9.96
N LEU A 171 -6.59 15.28 -10.12
CA LEU A 171 -5.80 14.78 -11.25
C LEU A 171 -6.56 14.96 -12.58
N THR A 172 -5.88 15.41 -13.61
CA THR A 172 -6.41 15.57 -14.98
C THR A 172 -5.62 14.81 -16.03
N GLY A 173 -4.41 14.39 -15.71
CA GLY A 173 -3.54 13.65 -16.62
C GLY A 173 -2.15 13.43 -16.06
N VAL A 174 -1.28 12.91 -16.92
CA VAL A 174 0.12 12.63 -16.59
C VAL A 174 1.05 12.98 -17.76
N ILE A 175 2.29 13.29 -17.46
CA ILE A 175 3.39 13.27 -18.43
C ILE A 175 4.04 11.89 -18.36
N LEU A 176 3.94 11.15 -19.43
CA LEU A 176 4.62 9.89 -19.64
C LEU A 176 5.98 10.12 -20.28
N LYS A 177 6.98 9.38 -19.84
CA LYS A 177 8.30 9.32 -20.46
C LYS A 177 8.57 7.92 -20.96
N ASN A 178 8.88 7.81 -22.25
CA ASN A 178 9.32 6.55 -22.80
C ASN A 178 10.76 6.26 -22.34
N THR A 179 10.96 5.12 -21.70
CA THR A 179 12.23 4.74 -21.04
C THR A 179 13.34 4.37 -22.04
N VAL A 180 12.99 4.08 -23.29
CA VAL A 180 13.94 3.71 -24.36
C VAL A 180 14.33 4.93 -25.17
N SER A 181 13.35 5.71 -25.64
CA SER A 181 13.61 6.87 -26.52
C SER A 181 13.81 8.17 -25.76
N GLY A 182 13.46 8.24 -24.47
CA GLY A 182 13.46 9.45 -23.66
C GLY A 182 12.38 10.48 -24.03
N LYS A 183 11.55 10.20 -25.03
CA LYS A 183 10.48 11.12 -25.46
C LYS A 183 9.37 11.18 -24.40
N THR A 184 8.85 12.38 -24.20
CA THR A 184 7.70 12.63 -23.32
C THR A 184 6.41 12.80 -24.12
N SER A 185 5.29 12.45 -23.52
CA SER A 185 3.94 12.68 -24.05
C SER A 185 2.97 12.92 -22.92
N GLU A 186 1.98 13.77 -23.15
CA GLU A 186 0.88 13.98 -22.22
C GLU A 186 -0.23 12.98 -22.48
N MET A 187 -0.84 12.46 -21.38
CA MET A 187 -1.98 11.57 -21.44
C MET A 187 -3.02 12.00 -20.42
N ALA A 188 -4.24 12.28 -20.87
CA ALA A 188 -5.36 12.61 -20.00
C ALA A 188 -5.88 11.35 -19.30
N CYS A 189 -6.09 11.43 -17.98
CA CYS A 189 -6.70 10.40 -17.16
C CYS A 189 -7.35 11.02 -15.92
N ASP A 190 -8.29 10.29 -15.33
CA ASP A 190 -9.04 10.72 -14.15
C ASP A 190 -8.46 10.14 -12.86
N GLY A 191 -7.62 9.11 -12.97
CA GLY A 191 -7.01 8.44 -11.80
C GLY A 191 -5.70 7.74 -12.14
N VAL A 192 -4.80 7.73 -11.14
CA VAL A 192 -3.54 6.97 -11.18
C VAL A 192 -3.44 6.12 -9.92
N PHE A 193 -3.27 4.82 -10.11
CA PHE A 193 -3.04 3.86 -9.03
C PHE A 193 -1.60 3.37 -9.05
N ILE A 194 -0.93 3.47 -7.90
CA ILE A 194 0.48 3.07 -7.76
C ILE A 194 0.56 1.66 -7.20
N ALA A 195 0.92 0.70 -8.05
CA ALA A 195 0.98 -0.73 -7.72
C ALA A 195 2.40 -1.30 -7.95
N ILE A 196 3.43 -0.62 -7.43
CA ILE A 196 4.85 -0.99 -7.60
C ILE A 196 5.39 -1.83 -6.44
N GLY A 197 4.56 -2.16 -5.46
CA GLY A 197 4.87 -2.99 -4.29
C GLY A 197 4.74 -2.25 -2.98
N HIS A 198 5.15 -2.94 -1.91
CA HIS A 198 5.11 -2.44 -0.54
C HIS A 198 6.49 -2.57 0.11
N THR A 199 6.75 -1.72 1.09
CA THR A 199 7.91 -1.81 1.97
C THR A 199 7.42 -2.08 3.38
N PRO A 200 7.86 -3.17 4.03
CA PRO A 200 7.46 -3.46 5.40
C PRO A 200 7.96 -2.39 6.37
N ASN A 201 7.13 -2.03 7.35
CA ASN A 201 7.48 -1.05 8.38
C ASN A 201 8.31 -1.74 9.48
N SER A 202 9.44 -2.32 9.09
CA SER A 202 10.31 -3.16 9.91
C SER A 202 11.69 -2.56 10.18
N GLN A 203 11.95 -1.32 9.75
CA GLN A 203 13.27 -0.67 9.89
C GLN A 203 13.75 -0.63 11.33
N LEU A 204 12.82 -0.46 12.29
CA LEU A 204 13.08 -0.45 13.72
C LEU A 204 13.71 -1.76 14.23
N PHE A 205 13.46 -2.87 13.55
CA PHE A 205 13.88 -4.21 13.96
C PHE A 205 15.12 -4.70 13.22
N LYS A 206 15.68 -3.91 12.31
CA LYS A 206 16.88 -4.26 11.55
C LYS A 206 18.07 -4.47 12.48
N GLY A 207 18.73 -5.64 12.37
CA GLY A 207 19.84 -6.04 13.24
C GLY A 207 19.41 -6.52 14.63
N LYS A 208 18.11 -6.53 14.94
CA LYS A 208 17.53 -7.01 16.20
C LYS A 208 16.71 -8.29 16.01
N LEU A 209 16.14 -8.46 14.79
CA LEU A 209 15.43 -9.65 14.36
C LEU A 209 15.93 -10.08 12.98
N ASP A 210 15.71 -11.35 12.64
CA ASP A 210 15.98 -11.86 11.30
C ASP A 210 14.95 -11.34 10.32
N LEU A 211 15.43 -10.74 9.22
CA LEU A 211 14.61 -10.20 8.13
C LEU A 211 14.97 -10.91 6.82
N ASP A 212 14.00 -11.01 5.91
CA ASP A 212 14.26 -11.45 4.55
C ASP A 212 14.93 -10.35 3.70
N ASP A 213 15.28 -10.68 2.45
CA ASP A 213 15.92 -9.74 1.50
C ASP A 213 15.03 -8.54 1.15
N LYS A 214 13.71 -8.61 1.42
CA LYS A 214 12.76 -7.53 1.20
C LYS A 214 12.47 -6.73 2.46
N GLY A 215 13.05 -7.14 3.60
CA GLY A 215 12.89 -6.49 4.89
C GLY A 215 11.70 -7.00 5.71
N TYR A 216 11.00 -8.06 5.31
CA TYR A 216 9.95 -8.66 6.15
C TYR A 216 10.57 -9.45 7.30
N ILE A 217 9.95 -9.37 8.49
CA ILE A 217 10.39 -10.13 9.66
C ILE A 217 10.14 -11.62 9.40
N LEU A 218 11.20 -12.42 9.53
CA LEU A 218 11.09 -13.87 9.40
C LEU A 218 10.38 -14.46 10.62
N THR A 219 9.34 -15.24 10.35
CA THR A 219 8.61 -16.00 11.37
C THR A 219 8.71 -17.48 11.11
N GLY A 220 8.51 -18.27 12.16
CA GLY A 220 8.50 -19.73 12.01
C GLY A 220 7.37 -20.20 11.07
N ALA A 221 7.58 -21.34 10.40
CA ALA A 221 6.58 -21.91 9.51
C ALA A 221 5.23 -22.10 10.24
N LYS A 222 4.18 -21.44 9.73
CA LYS A 222 2.81 -21.49 10.26
C LYS A 222 2.64 -20.98 11.70
N ASN A 223 3.49 -20.08 12.15
CA ASN A 223 3.36 -19.42 13.44
C ASN A 223 3.92 -17.98 13.39
N THR A 224 3.75 -17.23 14.45
CA THR A 224 4.14 -15.82 14.59
C THR A 224 5.46 -15.61 15.33
N LYS A 225 6.21 -16.67 15.67
CA LYS A 225 7.45 -16.59 16.45
C LYS A 225 8.56 -16.05 15.58
N THR A 226 9.27 -15.03 16.06
CA THR A 226 10.45 -14.47 15.42
C THR A 226 11.74 -15.18 15.87
N SER A 227 12.90 -14.70 15.45
CA SER A 227 14.21 -15.19 15.91
C SER A 227 14.48 -14.96 17.40
N VAL A 228 13.75 -14.05 18.05
CA VAL A 228 13.90 -13.77 19.48
C VAL A 228 12.72 -14.36 20.27
N PRO A 229 12.93 -15.31 21.20
CA PRO A 229 11.87 -15.88 22.03
C PRO A 229 11.13 -14.81 22.84
N GLY A 230 9.81 -14.74 22.71
CA GLY A 230 8.95 -13.71 23.33
C GLY A 230 8.67 -12.51 22.44
N VAL A 231 9.27 -12.44 21.25
CA VAL A 231 8.93 -11.46 20.21
C VAL A 231 8.18 -12.17 19.09
N PHE A 232 7.02 -11.66 18.73
CA PHE A 232 6.13 -12.19 17.71
C PHE A 232 5.86 -11.15 16.63
N ALA A 233 5.59 -11.58 15.40
CA ALA A 233 5.21 -10.71 14.28
C ALA A 233 4.04 -11.29 13.47
N SER A 234 3.21 -10.40 12.90
CA SER A 234 2.08 -10.74 12.04
C SER A 234 2.01 -9.83 10.81
#